data_d353794c3e3d0f2013933e85f8ec8f17
#
_entry.id   d353794c3e3d0f2013933e85f8ec8f17
#
_cell.length_a   1.000
_cell.length_b   1.000
_cell.length_c   1.000
_cell.angle_alpha   90.00
_cell.angle_beta   90.00
_cell.angle_gamma   90.00
#
_symmetry.space_group_name_H-M   'P 1'
#
loop_
_entity.id
_entity.type
_entity.pdbx_description
1 polymer ?
#
loop_
_entity_poly.entity_id
_entity_poly.type
_entity_poly.pdbx_seq_one_letter_code
_entity_poly.pdbx_strand_id
1 'polypeptide(L)'
;MRGGKARPVNIRTHFAVAFTKGDGSSDKSTDRKKIVRNAFNSPFRPFVLASTSIGQEGLDFHNYCRKIVHWNLPSNPIDLEQREGRINRFECLAIRQNIAKRYGNAEFENDVWAEMFNSAVEDTKEHNQHSSDLIPFWGLPETEDMVKIERIVPMYPFSKDCAAYERMIKILSLYRLTLGQARQEELLEYIFQNCEAGEDFKSLFINLSPHYKNKQEES
;
A
#
# COMPACT_ATOMS: atom_id res chain seq x y z
N MET A 1 42.51 -10.07 0.11
CA MET A 1 41.55 -9.12 -0.52
C MET A 1 41.70 -9.20 -2.03
N ARG A 2 40.79 -9.83 -2.75
CA ARG A 2 40.79 -9.87 -4.22
C ARG A 2 40.10 -8.62 -4.73
N GLY A 3 40.85 -7.68 -5.28
CA GLY A 3 40.35 -6.47 -5.92
C GLY A 3 39.53 -6.78 -7.17
N GLY A 4 38.25 -7.00 -7.02
CA GLY A 4 37.34 -7.10 -8.15
C GLY A 4 37.18 -5.72 -8.78
N LYS A 5 37.54 -5.56 -10.05
CA LYS A 5 37.23 -4.34 -10.82
C LYS A 5 35.70 -4.17 -10.90
N ALA A 6 35.20 -3.08 -10.33
CA ALA A 6 33.79 -2.70 -10.47
C ALA A 6 33.48 -2.54 -11.97
N ARG A 7 32.47 -3.27 -12.46
CA ARG A 7 31.97 -3.09 -13.82
C ARG A 7 30.93 -1.98 -13.80
N PRO A 8 31.07 -0.95 -14.65
CA PRO A 8 30.04 0.07 -14.77
C PRO A 8 28.75 -0.54 -15.30
N VAL A 9 27.67 -0.33 -14.59
CA VAL A 9 26.32 -0.73 -15.03
C VAL A 9 25.63 0.52 -15.57
N ASN A 10 25.31 0.53 -16.85
CA ASN A 10 24.56 1.61 -17.48
C ASN A 10 23.08 1.45 -17.14
N ILE A 11 22.53 2.32 -16.28
CA ILE A 11 21.13 2.37 -15.95
C ILE A 11 20.45 3.45 -16.77
N ARG A 12 19.52 3.05 -17.64
CA ARG A 12 18.65 4.00 -18.35
C ARG A 12 17.54 4.44 -17.41
N THR A 13 17.43 5.75 -17.15
CA THR A 13 16.50 6.32 -16.18
C THR A 13 15.19 6.80 -16.79
N HIS A 14 15.10 6.90 -18.12
CA HIS A 14 13.93 7.39 -18.84
C HIS A 14 13.61 6.41 -19.97
N PHE A 15 12.49 5.73 -19.86
CA PHE A 15 11.99 4.88 -20.94
C PHE A 15 10.49 4.62 -20.75
N ALA A 16 9.80 4.37 -21.85
CA ALA A 16 8.42 3.96 -21.89
C ALA A 16 8.34 2.48 -22.31
N VAL A 17 7.54 1.71 -21.59
CA VAL A 17 7.30 0.29 -21.87
C VAL A 17 5.81 0.06 -21.90
N ALA A 18 5.30 -0.60 -22.96
CA ALA A 18 3.94 -1.07 -22.98
C ALA A 18 3.78 -2.26 -22.03
N PHE A 19 2.81 -2.17 -21.12
CA PHE A 19 2.43 -3.26 -20.21
C PHE A 19 1.33 -4.16 -20.78
N THR A 20 0.97 -4.00 -22.06
CA THR A 20 -0.02 -4.84 -22.74
C THR A 20 0.47 -6.28 -22.89
N LYS A 21 -0.44 -7.24 -22.71
CA LYS A 21 -0.25 -8.62 -23.20
C LYS A 21 -0.36 -8.56 -24.73
N GLY A 22 0.77 -8.38 -25.42
CA GLY A 22 0.80 -8.46 -26.87
C GLY A 22 0.85 -9.92 -27.30
N ASP A 23 -0.08 -10.33 -28.13
CA ASP A 23 0.02 -11.58 -28.85
C ASP A 23 1.29 -11.58 -29.72
N GLY A 24 2.18 -12.52 -29.50
CA GLY A 24 3.10 -12.99 -30.52
C GLY A 24 4.56 -12.54 -30.51
N SER A 25 5.11 -11.83 -29.48
CA SER A 25 6.57 -11.66 -29.36
C SER A 25 7.03 -11.66 -27.91
N SER A 26 7.07 -12.86 -27.35
CA SER A 26 6.93 -13.11 -25.93
C SER A 26 8.13 -12.76 -25.02
N ASP A 27 9.37 -12.92 -25.45
CA ASP A 27 10.49 -12.88 -24.50
C ASP A 27 10.97 -11.47 -24.17
N LYS A 28 11.15 -10.62 -25.15
CA LYS A 28 11.72 -9.27 -24.95
C LYS A 28 10.82 -8.30 -24.16
N SER A 29 9.50 -8.45 -24.24
CA SER A 29 8.57 -7.57 -23.51
C SER A 29 8.46 -7.96 -22.03
N THR A 30 8.52 -9.25 -21.74
CA THR A 30 8.51 -9.79 -20.37
C THR A 30 9.78 -9.43 -19.62
N ASP A 31 10.93 -9.52 -20.28
CA ASP A 31 12.22 -9.14 -19.71
C ASP A 31 12.28 -7.62 -19.39
N ARG A 32 11.73 -6.80 -20.26
CA ARG A 32 11.67 -5.34 -20.02
C ARG A 32 10.81 -4.99 -18.80
N LYS A 33 9.67 -5.64 -18.61
CA LYS A 33 8.82 -5.44 -17.41
C LYS A 33 9.56 -5.82 -16.13
N LYS A 34 10.28 -6.93 -16.14
CA LYS A 34 11.12 -7.35 -15.00
C LYS A 34 12.21 -6.32 -14.71
N ILE A 35 12.87 -5.80 -15.74
CA ILE A 35 13.92 -4.78 -15.60
C ILE A 35 13.34 -3.50 -14.96
N VAL A 36 12.18 -3.01 -15.43
CA VAL A 36 11.52 -1.83 -14.86
C VAL A 36 11.18 -2.05 -13.39
N ARG A 37 10.54 -3.19 -13.08
CA ARG A 37 10.20 -3.55 -11.70
C ARG A 37 11.43 -3.62 -10.80
N ASN A 38 12.46 -4.31 -11.23
CA ASN A 38 13.69 -4.46 -10.45
C ASN A 38 14.41 -3.14 -10.25
N ALA A 39 14.45 -2.27 -11.28
CA ALA A 39 15.04 -0.95 -11.17
C ALA A 39 14.25 -0.06 -10.21
N PHE A 40 12.92 -0.08 -10.25
CA PHE A 40 12.08 0.70 -9.35
C PHE A 40 12.11 0.15 -7.91
N ASN A 41 12.23 -1.16 -7.73
CA ASN A 41 12.41 -1.82 -6.44
C ASN A 41 13.90 -1.84 -5.99
N SER A 42 14.63 -0.77 -6.27
CA SER A 42 16.01 -0.59 -5.85
C SER A 42 16.20 0.81 -5.24
N PRO A 43 17.24 1.03 -4.43
CA PRO A 43 17.52 2.34 -3.85
C PRO A 43 18.00 3.37 -4.88
N PHE A 44 18.14 2.95 -6.12
CA PHE A 44 18.62 3.79 -7.21
C PHE A 44 17.44 4.40 -7.99
N ARG A 45 17.58 4.59 -9.29
CA ARG A 45 16.56 5.17 -10.16
C ARG A 45 15.81 4.09 -10.94
N PRO A 46 14.56 4.35 -11.39
CA PRO A 46 13.82 5.62 -11.32
C PRO A 46 13.13 5.86 -9.97
N PHE A 47 12.96 7.12 -9.56
CA PHE A 47 12.23 7.50 -8.34
C PHE A 47 10.73 7.70 -8.57
N VAL A 48 10.32 7.83 -9.82
CA VAL A 48 8.91 7.98 -10.22
C VAL A 48 8.61 6.96 -11.31
N LEU A 49 7.53 6.21 -11.10
CA LEU A 49 6.98 5.29 -12.08
C LEU A 49 5.56 5.73 -12.43
N ALA A 50 5.32 6.05 -13.70
CA ALA A 50 3.99 6.27 -14.23
C ALA A 50 3.52 5.00 -14.96
N SER A 51 2.34 4.50 -14.63
CA SER A 51 1.77 3.31 -15.26
C SER A 51 0.29 3.48 -15.53
N THR A 52 -0.23 2.77 -16.53
CA THR A 52 -1.66 2.64 -16.77
C THR A 52 -2.24 1.50 -15.92
N SER A 53 -3.56 1.41 -15.84
CA SER A 53 -4.27 0.35 -15.10
C SER A 53 -3.85 -1.07 -15.50
N ILE A 54 -3.53 -1.30 -16.76
CA ILE A 54 -3.10 -2.61 -17.29
C ILE A 54 -1.73 -3.04 -16.73
N GLY A 55 -0.86 -2.09 -16.38
CA GLY A 55 0.45 -2.37 -15.78
C GLY A 55 0.41 -2.74 -14.32
N GLN A 56 -0.76 -2.78 -13.71
CA GLN A 56 -0.91 -2.95 -12.26
C GLN A 56 -1.00 -4.41 -11.82
N GLU A 57 -1.30 -5.35 -12.70
CA GLU A 57 -1.41 -6.77 -12.36
C GLU A 57 -0.03 -7.39 -12.11
N GLY A 58 0.12 -8.02 -10.94
CA GLY A 58 1.28 -8.85 -10.59
C GLY A 58 2.59 -8.10 -10.30
N LEU A 59 2.57 -6.78 -10.17
CA LEU A 59 3.75 -5.99 -9.87
C LEU A 59 3.72 -5.49 -8.43
N ASP A 60 4.77 -5.75 -7.68
CA ASP A 60 4.96 -5.28 -6.31
C ASP A 60 5.99 -4.14 -6.31
N PHE A 61 5.63 -3.00 -5.69
CA PHE A 61 6.45 -1.79 -5.65
C PHE A 61 6.75 -1.31 -4.24
N HIS A 62 6.50 -2.14 -3.24
CA HIS A 62 6.52 -1.80 -1.82
C HIS A 62 7.92 -1.60 -1.24
N ASN A 63 8.99 -2.05 -1.93
CA ASN A 63 10.33 -2.01 -1.35
C ASN A 63 10.89 -0.60 -1.20
N TYR A 64 10.65 0.28 -2.19
CA TYR A 64 11.19 1.64 -2.20
C TYR A 64 10.15 2.70 -2.56
N CYS A 65 8.85 2.33 -2.51
CA CYS A 65 7.76 3.25 -2.78
C CYS A 65 6.74 3.23 -1.64
N ARG A 66 6.35 4.40 -1.15
CA ARG A 66 5.30 4.59 -0.15
C ARG A 66 4.30 5.69 -0.52
N LYS A 67 4.47 6.32 -1.68
CA LYS A 67 3.56 7.36 -2.17
C LYS A 67 2.93 6.91 -3.47
N ILE A 68 1.62 7.07 -3.57
CA ILE A 68 0.87 6.79 -4.79
C ILE A 68 0.08 8.03 -5.22
N VAL A 69 0.18 8.37 -6.49
CA VAL A 69 -0.57 9.47 -7.10
C VAL A 69 -1.62 8.88 -8.02
N HIS A 70 -2.88 9.05 -7.69
CA HIS A 70 -4.01 8.69 -8.54
C HIS A 70 -4.30 9.83 -9.51
N TRP A 71 -3.51 9.90 -10.60
CA TRP A 71 -3.66 10.95 -11.59
C TRP A 71 -5.07 11.01 -12.18
N ASN A 72 -5.65 9.86 -12.45
CA ASN A 72 -7.05 9.69 -12.80
C ASN A 72 -7.70 8.78 -11.76
N LEU A 73 -8.81 9.21 -11.19
CA LEU A 73 -9.61 8.38 -10.31
C LEU A 73 -10.21 7.21 -11.10
N PRO A 74 -10.12 5.98 -10.60
CA PRO A 74 -10.82 4.86 -11.19
C PRO A 74 -12.34 5.02 -11.02
N SER A 75 -13.12 4.43 -11.90
CA SER A 75 -14.57 4.37 -11.73
C SER A 75 -14.99 3.38 -10.65
N ASN A 76 -14.21 2.30 -10.49
CA ASN A 76 -14.45 1.27 -9.49
C ASN A 76 -13.59 1.54 -8.24
N PRO A 77 -14.19 1.64 -7.04
CA PRO A 77 -13.46 1.83 -5.79
C PRO A 77 -12.46 0.73 -5.47
N ILE A 78 -12.74 -0.52 -5.87
CA ILE A 78 -11.85 -1.66 -5.66
C ILE A 78 -10.52 -1.47 -6.40
N ASP A 79 -10.55 -0.84 -7.57
CA ASP A 79 -9.33 -0.54 -8.32
C ASP A 79 -8.42 0.43 -7.56
N LEU A 80 -8.99 1.34 -6.77
CA LEU A 80 -8.22 2.24 -5.90
C LEU A 80 -7.45 1.43 -4.86
N GLU A 81 -8.12 0.54 -4.14
CA GLU A 81 -7.47 -0.36 -3.17
C GLU A 81 -6.43 -1.28 -3.81
N GLN A 82 -6.74 -1.84 -4.97
CA GLN A 82 -5.80 -2.70 -5.68
C GLN A 82 -4.52 -1.96 -6.07
N ARG A 83 -4.63 -0.71 -6.51
CA ARG A 83 -3.47 0.14 -6.81
C ARG A 83 -2.62 0.36 -5.58
N GLU A 84 -3.24 0.70 -4.46
CA GLU A 84 -2.56 0.92 -3.18
C GLU A 84 -1.96 -0.35 -2.62
N GLY A 85 -2.61 -1.49 -2.79
CA GLY A 85 -2.10 -2.79 -2.43
C GLY A 85 -0.79 -3.18 -3.12
N ARG A 86 -0.31 -2.43 -4.13
CA ARG A 86 1.01 -2.65 -4.74
C ARG A 86 2.15 -2.10 -3.89
N ILE A 87 1.88 -1.12 -3.05
CA ILE A 87 2.85 -0.51 -2.14
C ILE A 87 2.58 -0.85 -0.68
N ASN A 88 1.35 -1.23 -0.32
CA ASN A 88 0.97 -1.70 1.00
C ASN A 88 1.10 -3.22 1.07
N ARG A 89 2.25 -3.69 1.47
CA ARG A 89 2.62 -5.11 1.51
C ARG A 89 3.38 -5.43 2.80
N PHE A 90 3.60 -6.71 3.02
CA PHE A 90 4.47 -7.24 4.06
C PHE A 90 5.82 -6.50 4.06
N GLU A 91 6.24 -6.00 5.19
CA GLU A 91 7.50 -5.24 5.37
C GLU A 91 7.70 -4.12 4.34
N CYS A 92 6.63 -3.40 3.99
CA CYS A 92 6.71 -2.31 3.01
C CYS A 92 7.63 -1.17 3.49
N LEU A 93 8.00 -0.28 2.58
CA LEU A 93 8.93 0.83 2.88
C LEU A 93 8.51 1.64 4.10
N ALA A 94 7.22 1.95 4.26
CA ALA A 94 6.75 2.73 5.41
C ALA A 94 6.99 1.98 6.73
N ILE A 95 6.73 0.67 6.77
CA ILE A 95 7.01 -0.18 7.94
C ILE A 95 8.49 -0.18 8.26
N ARG A 96 9.34 -0.48 7.27
CA ARG A 96 10.79 -0.53 7.49
C ARG A 96 11.37 0.82 7.93
N GLN A 97 10.87 1.94 7.40
CA GLN A 97 11.31 3.27 7.84
C GLN A 97 10.96 3.54 9.31
N ASN A 98 9.77 3.12 9.76
CA ASN A 98 9.38 3.24 11.16
C ASN A 98 10.19 2.32 12.08
N ILE A 99 10.41 1.07 11.66
CA ILE A 99 11.26 0.12 12.38
C ILE A 99 12.69 0.66 12.50
N ALA A 100 13.28 1.12 11.41
CA ALA A 100 14.63 1.70 11.43
C ALA A 100 14.70 2.98 12.31
N LYS A 101 13.66 3.82 12.30
CA LYS A 101 13.60 5.01 13.14
C LYS A 101 13.58 4.66 14.64
N ARG A 102 12.90 3.57 15.01
CA ARG A 102 12.70 3.18 16.41
C ARG A 102 13.82 2.30 16.96
N TYR A 103 14.31 1.34 16.17
CA TYR A 103 15.24 0.33 16.59
C TYR A 103 16.63 0.42 15.92
N GLY A 104 16.83 1.31 14.96
CA GLY A 104 18.04 1.40 14.14
C GLY A 104 19.29 1.93 14.85
N ASN A 105 19.19 2.36 16.11
CA ASN A 105 20.34 2.86 16.90
C ASN A 105 21.01 1.77 17.76
N ALA A 106 20.54 0.53 17.71
CA ALA A 106 21.14 -0.59 18.43
C ALA A 106 22.39 -1.09 17.74
N GLU A 107 23.25 -1.79 18.46
CA GLU A 107 24.36 -2.56 17.87
C GLU A 107 23.80 -3.89 17.35
N PHE A 108 24.15 -4.26 16.14
CA PHE A 108 23.68 -5.46 15.45
C PHE A 108 24.84 -6.42 15.21
N GLU A 109 24.61 -7.70 15.45
CA GLU A 109 25.63 -8.73 15.27
C GLU A 109 25.50 -9.48 13.94
N ASN A 110 24.26 -9.63 13.43
CA ASN A 110 23.94 -10.44 12.27
C ASN A 110 23.15 -9.66 11.21
N ASP A 111 21.95 -10.12 10.87
CA ASP A 111 21.06 -9.45 9.95
C ASP A 111 20.33 -8.29 10.63
N VAL A 112 20.72 -7.09 10.26
CA VAL A 112 20.21 -5.83 10.83
C VAL A 112 18.68 -5.76 10.77
N TRP A 113 18.07 -6.19 9.65
CA TRP A 113 16.62 -6.14 9.52
C TRP A 113 15.94 -7.19 10.40
N ALA A 114 16.45 -8.41 10.42
CA ALA A 114 15.91 -9.46 11.27
C ALA A 114 15.97 -9.06 12.75
N GLU A 115 17.09 -8.51 13.21
CA GLU A 115 17.25 -8.09 14.62
C GLU A 115 16.30 -6.91 14.96
N MET A 116 16.18 -5.91 14.10
CA MET A 116 15.24 -4.81 14.31
C MET A 116 13.78 -5.27 14.36
N PHE A 117 13.37 -6.17 13.46
CA PHE A 117 12.01 -6.72 13.47
C PHE A 117 11.75 -7.60 14.69
N ASN A 118 12.73 -8.40 15.12
CA ASN A 118 12.62 -9.19 16.35
C ASN A 118 12.43 -8.29 17.57
N SER A 119 13.22 -7.22 17.71
CA SER A 119 13.05 -6.24 18.78
C SER A 119 11.66 -5.60 18.77
N ALA A 120 11.13 -5.32 17.59
CA ALA A 120 9.78 -4.78 17.45
C ALA A 120 8.68 -5.79 17.85
N VAL A 121 8.88 -7.08 17.55
CA VAL A 121 7.97 -8.16 17.97
C VAL A 121 7.97 -8.30 19.49
N GLU A 122 9.15 -8.27 20.12
CA GLU A 122 9.29 -8.38 21.57
C GLU A 122 8.63 -7.19 22.27
N ASP A 123 8.92 -5.97 21.85
CA ASP A 123 8.30 -4.75 22.37
C ASP A 123 6.77 -4.75 22.22
N THR A 124 6.27 -5.27 21.11
CA THR A 124 4.83 -5.38 20.88
C THR A 124 4.18 -6.40 21.84
N LYS A 125 4.83 -7.52 22.09
CA LYS A 125 4.34 -8.55 23.02
C LYS A 125 4.34 -8.07 24.47
N GLU A 126 5.36 -7.33 24.88
CA GLU A 126 5.45 -6.77 26.24
C GLU A 126 4.34 -5.74 26.53
N HIS A 127 4.03 -4.90 25.54
CA HIS A 127 3.08 -3.81 25.72
C HIS A 127 1.63 -4.15 25.33
N ASN A 128 1.39 -5.27 24.64
CA ASN A 128 0.08 -5.60 24.10
C ASN A 128 -0.18 -7.13 24.10
N GLN A 129 -0.75 -7.65 25.17
CA GLN A 129 -1.06 -9.09 25.32
C GLN A 129 -2.02 -9.64 24.25
N HIS A 130 -2.73 -8.78 23.51
CA HIS A 130 -3.67 -9.13 22.44
C HIS A 130 -3.25 -8.58 21.07
N SER A 131 -1.95 -8.45 20.81
CA SER A 131 -1.48 -7.98 19.51
C SER A 131 -1.68 -9.06 18.44
N SER A 132 -2.09 -8.61 17.26
CA SER A 132 -2.16 -9.47 16.08
C SER A 132 -0.76 -9.87 15.60
N ASP A 133 -0.59 -11.11 15.14
CA ASP A 133 0.64 -11.59 14.49
C ASP A 133 1.01 -10.80 13.20
N LEU A 134 0.11 -9.95 12.73
CA LEU A 134 0.38 -9.03 11.62
C LEU A 134 1.28 -7.86 12.01
N ILE A 135 1.41 -7.59 13.31
CA ILE A 135 2.29 -6.55 13.85
C ILE A 135 3.66 -7.19 14.16
N PRO A 136 4.79 -6.55 13.81
CA PRO A 136 4.95 -5.24 13.15
C PRO A 136 4.98 -5.28 11.61
N PHE A 137 4.77 -6.43 10.99
CA PHE A 137 5.06 -6.68 9.56
C PHE A 137 4.09 -5.99 8.59
N TRP A 138 2.81 -5.83 8.98
CA TRP A 138 1.77 -5.20 8.17
C TRP A 138 1.32 -3.85 8.70
N GLY A 139 1.66 -3.54 9.92
CA GLY A 139 1.28 -2.31 10.59
C GLY A 139 2.04 -2.12 11.88
N LEU A 140 2.04 -0.89 12.38
CA LEU A 140 2.59 -0.50 13.66
C LEU A 140 1.56 0.35 14.40
N PRO A 141 1.56 0.35 15.75
CA PRO A 141 0.74 1.27 16.52
C PRO A 141 0.96 2.72 16.07
N GLU A 142 -0.13 3.46 15.87
CA GLU A 142 -0.04 4.84 15.40
C GLU A 142 0.65 5.74 16.41
N THR A 143 1.64 6.49 15.94
CA THR A 143 2.31 7.57 16.67
C THR A 143 2.32 8.83 15.82
N GLU A 144 2.44 9.99 16.43
CA GLU A 144 2.39 11.30 15.72
C GLU A 144 3.44 11.40 14.61
N ASP A 145 4.64 10.88 14.86
CA ASP A 145 5.81 10.95 13.97
C ASP A 145 5.93 9.79 12.99
N MET A 146 4.88 9.00 12.82
CA MET A 146 4.92 7.77 12.01
C MET A 146 4.99 8.08 10.52
N VAL A 147 5.88 7.38 9.82
CA VAL A 147 5.90 7.37 8.36
C VAL A 147 4.72 6.57 7.85
N LYS A 148 3.86 7.19 7.05
CA LYS A 148 2.66 6.57 6.48
C LYS A 148 2.78 6.36 4.97
N ILE A 149 1.98 5.44 4.44
CA ILE A 149 1.71 5.38 3.00
C ILE A 149 0.85 6.59 2.65
N GLU A 150 1.27 7.33 1.65
CA GLU A 150 0.62 8.58 1.24
C GLU A 150 -0.17 8.37 -0.05
N ARG A 151 -1.46 8.64 0.01
CA ARG A 151 -2.36 8.74 -1.14
C ARG A 151 -2.43 10.18 -1.58
N ILE A 152 -2.17 10.45 -2.84
CA ILE A 152 -2.25 11.77 -3.44
C ILE A 152 -3.26 11.70 -4.57
N VAL A 153 -4.31 12.52 -4.48
CA VAL A 153 -5.34 12.63 -5.51
C VAL A 153 -5.37 14.08 -5.97
N PRO A 154 -4.87 14.38 -7.18
CA PRO A 154 -4.98 15.72 -7.75
C PRO A 154 -6.46 16.07 -7.97
N MET A 155 -6.92 17.17 -7.37
CA MET A 155 -8.27 17.69 -7.55
C MET A 155 -8.22 18.91 -8.47
N TYR A 156 -8.83 18.80 -9.64
CA TYR A 156 -8.86 19.90 -10.57
C TYR A 156 -10.00 20.87 -10.22
N PRO A 157 -9.78 22.18 -10.25
CA PRO A 157 -10.84 23.16 -10.06
C PRO A 157 -11.99 22.93 -11.05
N PHE A 158 -13.22 23.05 -10.58
CA PHE A 158 -14.44 22.85 -11.36
C PHE A 158 -14.68 21.45 -11.92
N SER A 159 -13.86 20.47 -11.52
CA SER A 159 -14.10 19.07 -11.87
C SER A 159 -15.09 18.40 -10.91
N LYS A 160 -15.59 17.23 -11.29
CA LYS A 160 -16.39 16.37 -10.42
C LYS A 160 -15.56 15.44 -9.53
N ASP A 161 -14.23 15.59 -9.55
CA ASP A 161 -13.30 14.66 -8.90
C ASP A 161 -13.47 14.62 -7.39
N CYS A 162 -13.75 15.75 -6.75
CA CYS A 162 -13.98 15.82 -5.32
C CYS A 162 -15.19 14.96 -4.90
N ALA A 163 -16.33 15.17 -5.54
CA ALA A 163 -17.55 14.40 -5.25
C ALA A 163 -17.38 12.91 -5.61
N ALA A 164 -16.69 12.62 -6.71
CA ALA A 164 -16.40 11.24 -7.11
C ALA A 164 -15.48 10.55 -6.09
N TYR A 165 -14.47 11.24 -5.58
CA TYR A 165 -13.58 10.73 -4.55
C TYR A 165 -14.30 10.48 -3.22
N GLU A 166 -15.11 11.44 -2.75
CA GLU A 166 -15.91 11.30 -1.53
C GLU A 166 -16.87 10.10 -1.62
N ARG A 167 -17.57 9.95 -2.75
CA ARG A 167 -18.42 8.77 -3.00
C ARG A 167 -17.60 7.48 -2.95
N MET A 168 -16.45 7.45 -3.58
CA MET A 168 -15.58 6.29 -3.63
C MET A 168 -15.10 5.87 -2.23
N ILE A 169 -14.70 6.83 -1.39
CA ILE A 169 -14.27 6.56 -0.01
C ILE A 169 -15.43 6.02 0.83
N LYS A 170 -16.64 6.56 0.67
CA LYS A 170 -17.85 6.03 1.33
C LYS A 170 -18.09 4.57 0.94
N ILE A 171 -18.05 4.24 -0.34
CA ILE A 171 -18.22 2.86 -0.82
C ILE A 171 -17.13 1.95 -0.23
N LEU A 172 -15.86 2.33 -0.25
CA LEU A 172 -14.78 1.55 0.34
C LEU A 172 -14.94 1.32 1.85
N SER A 173 -15.46 2.29 2.56
CA SER A 173 -15.70 2.17 4.00
C SER A 173 -16.75 1.11 4.33
N LEU A 174 -17.75 0.95 3.47
CA LEU A 174 -18.88 0.05 3.69
C LEU A 174 -18.78 -1.26 2.90
N TYR A 175 -17.88 -1.34 1.94
CA TYR A 175 -17.81 -2.49 1.03
C TYR A 175 -17.57 -3.83 1.77
N ARG A 176 -16.94 -3.80 2.93
CA ARG A 176 -16.72 -4.97 3.77
C ARG A 176 -18.00 -5.54 4.38
N LEU A 177 -19.04 -4.72 4.55
CA LEU A 177 -20.36 -5.18 5.01
C LEU A 177 -21.04 -6.07 3.99
N THR A 178 -20.67 -5.93 2.73
CA THR A 178 -21.29 -6.64 1.61
C THR A 178 -20.49 -7.85 1.16
N LEU A 179 -19.45 -8.25 1.91
CA LEU A 179 -18.63 -9.41 1.59
C LEU A 179 -19.50 -10.66 1.47
N GLY A 180 -19.35 -11.37 0.35
CA GLY A 180 -20.12 -12.57 0.03
C GLY A 180 -21.47 -12.31 -0.64
N GLN A 181 -21.90 -11.06 -0.83
CA GLN A 181 -23.11 -10.72 -1.57
C GLN A 181 -22.82 -10.67 -3.09
N ALA A 182 -23.72 -11.27 -3.88
CA ALA A 182 -23.54 -11.32 -5.33
C ALA A 182 -23.67 -9.95 -6.02
N ARG A 183 -24.36 -9.00 -5.39
CA ARG A 183 -24.65 -7.65 -5.91
C ARG A 183 -24.22 -6.57 -4.92
N GLN A 184 -22.93 -6.52 -4.64
CA GLN A 184 -22.37 -5.60 -3.66
C GLN A 184 -22.64 -4.14 -3.98
N GLU A 185 -22.53 -3.74 -5.24
CA GLU A 185 -22.72 -2.36 -5.67
C GLU A 185 -24.17 -1.91 -5.49
N GLU A 186 -25.15 -2.75 -5.86
CA GLU A 186 -26.58 -2.45 -5.68
C GLU A 186 -26.97 -2.32 -4.21
N LEU A 187 -26.42 -3.20 -3.35
CA LEU A 187 -26.68 -3.13 -1.92
C LEU A 187 -26.08 -1.86 -1.30
N LEU A 188 -24.88 -1.48 -1.70
CA LEU A 188 -24.25 -0.24 -1.25
C LEU A 188 -25.01 0.99 -1.72
N GLU A 189 -25.47 1.00 -2.98
CA GLU A 189 -26.31 2.09 -3.49
C GLU A 189 -27.65 2.18 -2.74
N TYR A 190 -28.28 1.06 -2.44
CA TYR A 190 -29.48 1.02 -1.62
C TYR A 190 -29.26 1.59 -0.21
N ILE A 191 -28.16 1.19 0.45
CA ILE A 191 -27.78 1.72 1.77
C ILE A 191 -27.58 3.23 1.68
N PHE A 192 -26.86 3.74 0.67
CA PHE A 192 -26.62 5.17 0.52
C PHE A 192 -27.85 6.01 0.21
N GLN A 193 -28.85 5.42 -0.46
CA GLN A 193 -30.10 6.11 -0.78
C GLN A 193 -31.07 6.17 0.40
N ASN A 194 -31.04 5.16 1.27
CA ASN A 194 -32.03 5.00 2.33
C ASN A 194 -31.52 5.31 3.74
N CYS A 195 -30.20 5.45 3.91
CA CYS A 195 -29.62 5.84 5.19
C CYS A 195 -29.12 7.28 5.11
N GLU A 196 -29.62 8.16 5.96
CA GLU A 196 -29.05 9.51 6.08
C GLU A 196 -27.60 9.40 6.58
N ALA A 197 -26.71 10.19 6.01
CA ALA A 197 -25.27 10.17 6.29
C ALA A 197 -24.98 10.78 7.68
N GLY A 198 -25.35 10.05 8.73
CA GLY A 198 -25.20 10.42 10.12
C GLY A 198 -24.26 9.48 10.89
N GLU A 199 -24.31 9.54 12.21
CA GLU A 199 -23.51 8.71 13.11
C GLU A 199 -23.77 7.21 12.96
N ASP A 200 -24.94 6.83 12.46
CA ASP A 200 -25.34 5.43 12.27
C ASP A 200 -24.44 4.67 11.28
N PHE A 201 -23.90 5.35 10.26
CA PHE A 201 -22.97 4.73 9.32
C PHE A 201 -21.65 4.31 9.97
N LYS A 202 -21.21 5.01 11.02
CA LYS A 202 -19.98 4.66 11.74
C LYS A 202 -20.14 3.35 12.51
N SER A 203 -21.34 3.03 12.97
CA SER A 203 -21.64 1.78 13.67
C SER A 203 -21.58 0.56 12.74
N LEU A 204 -21.82 0.76 11.43
CA LEU A 204 -21.76 -0.29 10.42
C LEU A 204 -20.32 -0.55 9.89
N PHE A 205 -19.37 0.31 10.21
CA PHE A 205 -18.02 0.20 9.71
C PHE A 205 -17.27 -0.97 10.36
N ILE A 206 -16.89 -1.96 9.56
CA ILE A 206 -16.02 -3.05 10.00
C ILE A 206 -14.56 -2.62 9.85
N ASN A 207 -13.93 -2.29 10.97
CA ASN A 207 -12.50 -1.96 10.99
C ASN A 207 -11.67 -3.25 11.13
N LEU A 208 -10.96 -3.61 10.05
CA LEU A 208 -10.06 -4.76 10.01
C LEU A 208 -8.60 -4.38 10.32
N SER A 209 -8.35 -3.18 10.84
CA SER A 209 -7.00 -2.79 11.25
C SER A 209 -6.50 -3.71 12.37
N PRO A 210 -5.27 -4.22 12.32
CA PRO A 210 -4.70 -5.04 13.39
C PRO A 210 -4.53 -4.28 14.71
N HIS A 211 -4.67 -2.95 14.70
CA HIS A 211 -4.57 -2.08 15.87
C HIS A 211 -5.94 -1.64 16.40
N TYR A 212 -7.03 -2.08 15.80
CA TYR A 212 -8.35 -1.67 16.24
C TYR A 212 -8.70 -2.33 17.57
N LYS A 213 -8.80 -1.53 18.64
CA LYS A 213 -9.35 -1.94 19.91
C LYS A 213 -10.84 -1.59 19.96
N ASN A 214 -11.67 -2.54 20.25
CA ASN A 214 -13.10 -2.31 20.44
C ASN A 214 -13.29 -1.50 21.72
N LYS A 215 -13.79 -0.29 21.64
CA LYS A 215 -14.03 0.57 22.82
C LYS A 215 -15.04 -0.01 23.85
N GLN A 216 -15.67 -1.14 23.50
CA GLN A 216 -16.63 -1.82 24.38
C GLN A 216 -15.97 -2.74 25.43
N GLU A 217 -14.66 -2.99 25.36
CA GLU A 217 -13.95 -3.82 26.34
C GLU A 217 -13.34 -3.01 27.51
N GLU A 218 -13.49 -1.69 27.52
CA GLU A 218 -12.98 -0.81 28.59
C GLU A 218 -14.07 -0.33 29.57
N SER A 219 -15.26 -0.96 29.58
CA SER A 219 -16.35 -0.62 30.54
C SER A 219 -16.58 -1.68 31.60
#